data_3bcbc223ba0dff3130e4a4ede9e4232f
#
_entry.id   3bcbc223ba0dff3130e4a4ede9e4232f
#
_cell.length_a   1.000
_cell.length_b   1.000
_cell.length_c   1.000
_cell.angle_alpha   90.00
_cell.angle_beta   90.00
_cell.angle_gamma   90.00
#
_symmetry.space_group_name_H-M   'P 1'
#
loop_
_entity.id
_entity.type
_entity.pdbx_description
1 polymer ?
#
loop_
_entity_poly.entity_id
_entity_poly.type
_entity_poly.pdbx_seq_one_letter_code
_entity_poly.pdbx_strand_id
1 'polypeptide(L)'
;LGNGDIVLILNPVQLAMARVAGQLGKGKAATFSASELQTAATVMVVDDSVTVRKVTQRLLMREGYNVVLAKDGVDALRQMQEVIPDVMLVDIEMPRMDGFDLTKNVREHADFANVPIIMITSRTADKHRNHALSLGVDVFLGKPFSEDDLLRHVRSFASQRAPRAMTN
;
A
#
# COMPACT_ATOMS: atom_id res chain seq x y z
N LEU A 1 26.92 3.94 35.34
CA LEU A 1 26.65 2.56 34.96
C LEU A 1 25.50 2.55 34.00
N GLY A 2 25.80 2.85 32.74
CA GLY A 2 24.85 2.67 31.68
C GLY A 2 24.64 1.17 31.47
N ASN A 3 23.61 0.62 32.08
CA ASN A 3 23.02 -0.56 31.53
C ASN A 3 22.45 -0.13 30.18
N GLY A 4 23.27 -0.21 29.17
CA GLY A 4 22.81 -0.13 27.81
C GLY A 4 21.94 -1.33 27.55
N ASP A 5 20.69 -1.28 28.00
CA ASP A 5 19.65 -2.12 27.45
C ASP A 5 19.52 -1.70 26.00
N ILE A 6 20.35 -2.34 25.18
CA ILE A 6 20.15 -2.31 23.75
C ILE A 6 18.83 -3.03 23.53
N VAL A 7 17.75 -2.26 23.47
CA VAL A 7 16.48 -2.77 22.98
C VAL A 7 16.71 -3.08 21.51
N LEU A 8 17.11 -4.29 21.22
CA LEU A 8 17.08 -4.84 19.88
C LEU A 8 15.62 -4.92 19.49
N ILE A 9 15.16 -3.92 18.75
CA ILE A 9 13.91 -4.03 18.01
C ILE A 9 14.16 -5.08 16.94
N LEU A 10 13.93 -6.34 17.30
CA LEU A 10 14.03 -7.44 16.36
C LEU A 10 12.89 -7.26 15.34
N ASN A 11 13.27 -6.92 14.13
CA ASN A 11 12.37 -7.00 13.01
C ASN A 11 11.78 -8.43 12.98
N PRO A 12 10.45 -8.62 12.85
CA PRO A 12 9.82 -9.94 12.80
C PRO A 12 10.47 -10.90 11.80
N VAL A 13 11.04 -10.37 10.73
CA VAL A 13 11.80 -11.14 9.73
C VAL A 13 13.09 -11.73 10.33
N GLN A 14 13.80 -10.99 11.16
CA GLN A 14 15.03 -11.50 11.83
C GLN A 14 14.69 -12.53 12.90
N LEU A 15 13.55 -12.41 13.57
CA LEU A 15 13.10 -13.40 14.56
C LEU A 15 12.74 -14.74 13.90
N ALA A 16 12.14 -14.73 12.72
CA ALA A 16 11.86 -15.93 11.95
C ALA A 16 13.15 -16.63 11.49
N MET A 17 14.17 -15.88 11.10
CA MET A 17 15.48 -16.43 10.73
C MET A 17 16.23 -17.05 11.93
N ALA A 18 16.17 -16.44 13.10
CA ALA A 18 16.80 -16.95 14.30
C ALA A 18 16.19 -18.29 14.77
N ARG A 19 14.90 -18.48 14.58
CA ARG A 19 14.21 -19.74 14.90
C ARG A 19 14.58 -20.88 13.96
N VAL A 20 14.81 -20.58 12.69
CA VAL A 20 15.23 -21.58 11.69
C VAL A 20 16.68 -22.03 11.93
N ALA A 21 17.56 -21.13 12.34
CA ALA A 21 18.94 -21.47 12.64
C ALA A 21 19.11 -22.41 13.86
N GLY A 22 18.18 -22.38 14.82
CA GLY A 22 18.20 -23.22 16.01
C GLY A 22 17.74 -24.68 15.80
N GLN A 23 17.15 -25.01 14.67
CA GLN A 23 16.61 -26.34 14.39
C GLN A 23 17.40 -27.15 13.34
N LEU A 24 18.54 -26.66 12.88
CA LEU A 24 19.41 -27.39 11.95
C LEU A 24 20.28 -28.45 12.66
N GLY A 25 19.59 -29.44 13.25
CA GLY A 25 20.16 -30.72 13.56
C GLY A 25 19.89 -31.72 12.42
N LYS A 26 20.89 -31.92 11.57
CA LYS A 26 21.01 -33.03 10.60
C LYS A 26 19.82 -33.28 9.68
N GLY A 27 19.87 -32.70 8.49
CA GLY A 27 19.09 -33.18 7.37
C GLY A 27 18.73 -32.08 6.36
N LYS A 28 19.34 -32.15 5.17
CA LYS A 28 19.08 -31.38 3.96
C LYS A 28 18.94 -29.85 4.14
N ALA A 29 19.99 -29.15 3.79
CA ALA A 29 19.91 -27.72 3.52
C ALA A 29 18.82 -27.46 2.48
N ALA A 30 17.65 -27.03 2.95
CA ALA A 30 16.68 -26.39 2.09
C ALA A 30 17.33 -25.07 1.67
N THR A 31 17.78 -25.00 0.44
CA THR A 31 18.15 -23.73 -0.20
C THR A 31 16.88 -22.92 -0.30
N PHE A 32 16.59 -22.11 0.72
CA PHE A 32 15.60 -21.06 0.59
C PHE A 32 16.12 -20.12 -0.50
N SER A 33 15.47 -20.18 -1.65
CA SER A 33 15.76 -19.29 -2.75
C SER A 33 15.58 -17.84 -2.27
N ALA A 34 16.55 -16.98 -2.55
CA ALA A 34 16.48 -15.55 -2.25
C ALA A 34 15.25 -14.85 -2.90
N SER A 35 14.48 -15.58 -3.72
CA SER A 35 13.22 -15.11 -4.31
C SER A 35 12.03 -15.06 -3.33
N GLU A 36 12.15 -15.65 -2.14
CA GLU A 36 11.05 -15.69 -1.15
C GLU A 36 11.07 -14.50 -0.16
N LEU A 37 12.07 -13.65 -0.23
CA LEU A 37 12.07 -12.36 0.47
C LEU A 37 11.34 -11.28 -0.37
N GLN A 38 10.20 -11.64 -0.95
CA GLN A 38 9.31 -10.63 -1.52
C GLN A 38 8.75 -9.82 -0.35
N THR A 39 9.32 -8.65 -0.13
CA THR A 39 8.71 -7.67 0.79
C THR A 39 7.27 -7.46 0.37
N ALA A 40 6.33 -7.60 1.30
CA ALA A 40 4.91 -7.44 1.04
C ALA A 40 4.65 -6.10 0.34
N ALA A 41 3.79 -6.11 -0.67
CA ALA A 41 3.43 -4.88 -1.37
C ALA A 41 2.75 -3.90 -0.41
N THR A 42 3.01 -2.61 -0.60
CA THR A 42 2.48 -1.53 0.23
C THR A 42 1.29 -0.88 -0.45
N VAL A 43 0.15 -0.86 0.23
CA VAL A 43 -1.07 -0.20 -0.22
C VAL A 43 -1.32 1.05 0.63
N MET A 44 -1.48 2.20 0.01
CA MET A 44 -1.87 3.43 0.69
C MET A 44 -3.38 3.61 0.62
N VAL A 45 -4.02 3.80 1.77
CA VAL A 45 -5.47 4.07 1.88
C VAL A 45 -5.68 5.52 2.27
N VAL A 46 -6.30 6.28 1.39
CA VAL A 46 -6.57 7.71 1.55
C VAL A 46 -8.09 7.92 1.61
N ASP A 47 -8.60 8.21 2.79
CA ASP A 47 -10.03 8.41 3.08
C ASP A 47 -10.14 9.27 4.35
N ASP A 48 -11.06 10.20 4.43
CA ASP A 48 -11.25 11.06 5.61
C ASP A 48 -11.95 10.32 6.77
N SER A 49 -12.70 9.26 6.46
CA SER A 49 -13.37 8.43 7.46
C SER A 49 -12.40 7.49 8.19
N VAL A 50 -12.25 7.68 9.49
CA VAL A 50 -11.45 6.79 10.35
C VAL A 50 -11.95 5.35 10.26
N THR A 51 -13.27 5.16 10.24
CA THR A 51 -13.90 3.83 10.16
C THR A 51 -13.55 3.13 8.86
N VAL A 52 -13.69 3.81 7.73
CA VAL A 52 -13.36 3.25 6.40
C VAL A 52 -11.88 2.89 6.34
N ARG A 53 -10.99 3.79 6.77
CA ARG A 53 -9.55 3.49 6.81
C ARG A 53 -9.24 2.24 7.64
N LYS A 54 -9.84 2.11 8.82
CA LYS A 54 -9.59 0.95 9.72
C LYS A 54 -10.13 -0.35 9.16
N VAL A 55 -11.31 -0.36 8.57
CA VAL A 55 -11.90 -1.55 7.94
C VAL A 55 -11.07 -1.99 6.74
N THR A 56 -10.72 -1.05 5.87
CA THR A 56 -9.89 -1.32 4.69
C THR A 56 -8.48 -1.79 5.09
N GLN A 57 -7.89 -1.18 6.12
CA GLN A 57 -6.60 -1.61 6.66
C GLN A 57 -6.63 -3.08 7.10
N ARG A 58 -7.64 -3.47 7.89
CA ARG A 58 -7.77 -4.85 8.38
C ARG A 58 -7.92 -5.85 7.23
N LEU A 59 -8.74 -5.50 6.23
CA LEU A 59 -8.92 -6.31 5.04
C LEU A 59 -7.59 -6.55 4.31
N LEU A 60 -6.86 -5.50 4.02
CA LEU A 60 -5.59 -5.57 3.29
C LEU A 60 -4.48 -6.28 4.09
N MET A 61 -4.40 -6.03 5.39
CA MET A 61 -3.43 -6.73 6.25
C MET A 61 -3.71 -8.23 6.35
N ARG A 62 -4.98 -8.64 6.36
CA ARG A 62 -5.39 -10.04 6.32
C ARG A 62 -4.88 -10.73 5.04
N GLU A 63 -4.82 -10.00 3.93
CA GLU A 63 -4.32 -10.47 2.64
C GLU A 63 -2.78 -10.37 2.50
N GLY A 64 -2.08 -9.93 3.53
CA GLY A 64 -0.62 -9.89 3.58
C GLY A 64 0.01 -8.60 3.04
N TYR A 65 -0.75 -7.54 2.84
CA TYR A 65 -0.22 -6.24 2.40
C TYR A 65 0.27 -5.38 3.56
N ASN A 66 1.31 -4.59 3.32
CA ASN A 66 1.64 -3.46 4.17
C ASN A 66 0.66 -2.32 3.89
N VAL A 67 0.18 -1.64 4.91
CA VAL A 67 -0.82 -0.58 4.74
C VAL A 67 -0.35 0.73 5.34
N VAL A 68 -0.40 1.78 4.54
CA VAL A 68 -0.18 3.17 4.96
C VAL A 68 -1.51 3.90 4.92
N LEU A 69 -1.87 4.60 5.99
CA LEU A 69 -3.13 5.33 6.10
C LEU A 69 -2.88 6.83 5.99
N ALA A 70 -3.65 7.50 5.15
CA ALA A 70 -3.68 8.94 5.03
C ALA A 70 -5.12 9.46 5.17
N LYS A 71 -5.29 10.57 5.87
CA LYS A 71 -6.61 11.13 6.17
C LYS A 71 -7.16 12.07 5.09
N ASP A 72 -6.31 12.50 4.19
CA ASP A 72 -6.63 13.36 3.03
C ASP A 72 -5.47 13.40 2.04
N GLY A 73 -5.65 14.13 0.93
CA GLY A 73 -4.63 14.22 -0.11
C GLY A 73 -3.33 14.88 0.32
N VAL A 74 -3.39 15.87 1.22
CA VAL A 74 -2.18 16.56 1.74
C VAL A 74 -1.35 15.58 2.58
N ASP A 75 -2.00 14.83 3.46
CA ASP A 75 -1.35 13.81 4.28
C ASP A 75 -0.76 12.68 3.42
N ALA A 76 -1.47 12.27 2.37
CA ALA A 76 -0.99 11.27 1.43
C ALA A 76 0.31 11.72 0.73
N LEU A 77 0.35 12.92 0.17
CA LEU A 77 1.54 13.46 -0.49
C LEU A 77 2.73 13.57 0.46
N ARG A 78 2.48 13.97 1.70
CA ARG A 78 3.54 14.04 2.73
C ARG A 78 4.13 12.66 3.01
N GLN A 79 3.29 11.64 3.20
CA GLN A 79 3.73 10.27 3.48
C GLN A 79 4.43 9.63 2.28
N MET A 80 4.04 9.99 1.05
CA MET A 80 4.69 9.49 -0.16
C MET A 80 6.13 9.97 -0.32
N GLN A 81 6.54 11.06 0.35
CA GLN A 81 7.94 11.47 0.41
C GLN A 81 8.81 10.45 1.17
N GLU A 82 8.23 9.72 2.09
CA GLU A 82 8.93 8.73 2.90
C GLU A 82 8.75 7.31 2.32
N VAL A 83 7.53 6.97 1.91
CA VAL A 83 7.17 5.64 1.40
C VAL A 83 6.32 5.77 0.15
N ILE A 84 6.85 5.35 -0.99
CA ILE A 84 6.09 5.27 -2.23
C ILE A 84 5.29 3.95 -2.22
N PRO A 85 3.94 4.00 -2.24
CA PRO A 85 3.13 2.80 -2.25
C PRO A 85 3.18 2.08 -3.60
N ASP A 86 2.83 0.81 -3.61
CA ASP A 86 2.68 0.03 -4.84
C ASP A 86 1.29 0.20 -5.46
N VAL A 87 0.29 0.56 -4.63
CA VAL A 87 -1.09 0.87 -5.05
C VAL A 87 -1.68 1.91 -4.10
N MET A 88 -2.49 2.82 -4.61
CA MET A 88 -3.27 3.77 -3.83
C MET A 88 -4.76 3.49 -3.93
N LEU A 89 -5.46 3.49 -2.79
CA LEU A 89 -6.92 3.52 -2.70
C LEU A 89 -7.31 4.93 -2.24
N VAL A 90 -8.07 5.65 -3.06
CA VAL A 90 -8.33 7.08 -2.85
C VAL A 90 -9.83 7.36 -2.89
N ASP A 91 -10.37 7.93 -1.81
CA ASP A 91 -11.72 8.50 -1.85
C ASP A 91 -11.72 9.88 -2.54
N ILE A 92 -12.84 10.24 -3.16
CA ILE A 92 -13.00 11.57 -3.79
C ILE A 92 -13.23 12.64 -2.72
N GLU A 93 -14.15 12.38 -1.79
CA GLU A 93 -14.67 13.37 -0.86
C GLU A 93 -13.80 13.48 0.39
N MET A 94 -12.81 14.34 0.35
CA MET A 94 -11.92 14.59 1.48
C MET A 94 -11.70 16.09 1.69
N PRO A 95 -11.48 16.54 2.95
CA PRO A 95 -11.15 17.93 3.22
C PRO A 95 -9.73 18.29 2.74
N ARG A 96 -9.45 19.56 2.57
CA ARG A 96 -8.17 20.17 2.18
C ARG A 96 -7.73 19.84 0.76
N MET A 97 -7.68 18.59 0.37
CA MET A 97 -7.33 18.13 -0.96
C MET A 97 -8.17 16.89 -1.27
N ASP A 98 -9.03 16.98 -2.26
CA ASP A 98 -9.89 15.88 -2.69
C ASP A 98 -9.13 14.83 -3.53
N GLY A 99 -9.80 13.74 -3.88
CA GLY A 99 -9.19 12.65 -4.62
C GLY A 99 -8.77 13.02 -6.04
N PHE A 100 -9.45 13.98 -6.67
CA PHE A 100 -9.08 14.45 -8.01
C PHE A 100 -7.80 15.28 -7.98
N ASP A 101 -7.73 16.23 -7.03
CA ASP A 101 -6.54 17.05 -6.84
C ASP A 101 -5.34 16.20 -6.44
N LEU A 102 -5.54 15.23 -5.56
CA LEU A 102 -4.49 14.27 -5.19
C LEU A 102 -3.99 13.51 -6.42
N THR A 103 -4.89 12.96 -7.23
CA THR A 103 -4.52 12.23 -8.46
C THR A 103 -3.69 13.10 -9.39
N LYS A 104 -4.11 14.34 -9.61
CA LYS A 104 -3.37 15.29 -10.45
C LYS A 104 -1.95 15.51 -9.91
N ASN A 105 -1.80 15.81 -8.61
CA ASN A 105 -0.50 15.99 -7.99
C ASN A 105 0.40 14.75 -8.11
N VAL A 106 -0.16 13.56 -7.92
CA VAL A 106 0.57 12.30 -8.06
C VAL A 106 1.07 12.12 -9.50
N ARG A 107 0.22 12.37 -10.50
CA ARG A 107 0.59 12.22 -11.91
C ARG A 107 1.59 13.26 -12.41
N GLU A 108 1.62 14.44 -11.80
CA GLU A 108 2.58 15.50 -12.13
C GLU A 108 3.95 15.32 -11.43
N HIS A 109 4.04 14.44 -10.42
CA HIS A 109 5.27 14.22 -9.69
C HIS A 109 6.10 13.08 -10.32
N ALA A 110 7.37 13.34 -10.64
CA ALA A 110 8.24 12.39 -11.36
C ALA A 110 8.34 11.00 -10.69
N ASP A 111 8.44 10.95 -9.36
CA ASP A 111 8.63 9.70 -8.62
C ASP A 111 7.33 8.92 -8.40
N PHE A 112 6.18 9.57 -8.47
CA PHE A 112 4.87 9.00 -8.15
C PHE A 112 3.97 8.78 -9.36
N ALA A 113 4.33 9.32 -10.51
CA ALA A 113 3.49 9.37 -11.70
C ALA A 113 2.94 8.00 -12.16
N ASN A 114 3.66 6.93 -11.85
CA ASN A 114 3.31 5.57 -12.27
C ASN A 114 2.62 4.74 -11.17
N VAL A 115 2.37 5.30 -9.99
CA VAL A 115 1.67 4.57 -8.92
C VAL A 115 0.23 4.33 -9.33
N PRO A 116 -0.25 3.06 -9.36
CA PRO A 116 -1.64 2.77 -9.69
C PRO A 116 -2.60 3.38 -8.66
N ILE A 117 -3.67 4.00 -9.16
CA ILE A 117 -4.70 4.63 -8.34
C ILE A 117 -6.04 3.95 -8.58
N ILE A 118 -6.62 3.40 -7.51
CA ILE A 118 -7.98 2.90 -7.46
C ILE A 118 -8.81 3.96 -6.71
N MET A 119 -9.68 4.63 -7.42
CA MET A 119 -10.58 5.63 -6.83
C MET A 119 -11.85 4.96 -6.33
N ILE A 120 -12.22 5.20 -5.09
CA ILE A 120 -13.37 4.57 -4.41
C ILE A 120 -14.28 5.68 -3.89
N THR A 121 -15.54 5.72 -4.32
CA THR A 121 -16.41 6.84 -3.98
C THR A 121 -17.90 6.48 -4.00
N SER A 122 -18.68 7.22 -3.21
CA SER A 122 -20.15 7.22 -3.30
C SER A 122 -20.69 8.01 -4.52
N ARG A 123 -19.84 8.82 -5.16
CA ARG A 123 -20.20 9.59 -6.35
C ARG A 123 -19.97 8.78 -7.63
N THR A 124 -20.97 8.02 -8.03
CA THR A 124 -20.90 7.10 -9.18
C THR A 124 -21.37 7.70 -10.52
N ALA A 125 -21.74 8.98 -10.56
CA ALA A 125 -22.17 9.61 -11.80
C ALA A 125 -21.08 9.57 -12.88
N ASP A 126 -21.47 9.31 -14.13
CA ASP A 126 -20.57 9.15 -15.27
C ASP A 126 -19.58 10.31 -15.45
N LYS A 127 -20.04 11.55 -15.16
CA LYS A 127 -19.16 12.72 -15.20
C LYS A 127 -17.96 12.62 -14.25
N HIS A 128 -18.15 12.07 -13.05
CA HIS A 128 -17.06 11.90 -12.08
C HIS A 128 -16.13 10.78 -12.51
N ARG A 129 -16.69 9.70 -13.05
CA ARG A 129 -15.92 8.59 -13.60
C ARG A 129 -15.05 9.05 -14.76
N ASN A 130 -15.64 9.74 -15.73
CA ASN A 130 -14.91 10.25 -16.89
C ASN A 130 -13.84 11.25 -16.50
N HIS A 131 -14.13 12.13 -15.54
CA HIS A 131 -13.15 13.07 -15.00
C HIS A 131 -11.98 12.34 -14.32
N ALA A 132 -12.26 11.35 -13.46
CA ALA A 132 -11.24 10.53 -12.81
C ALA A 132 -10.32 9.86 -13.84
N LEU A 133 -10.89 9.22 -14.84
CA LEU A 133 -10.13 8.55 -15.91
C LEU A 133 -9.28 9.54 -16.71
N SER A 134 -9.80 10.74 -16.99
CA SER A 134 -9.06 11.80 -17.70
C SER A 134 -7.84 12.31 -16.91
N LEU A 135 -7.89 12.23 -15.58
CA LEU A 135 -6.77 12.59 -14.68
C LEU A 135 -5.74 11.46 -14.53
N GLY A 136 -6.01 10.27 -15.06
CA GLY A 136 -5.11 9.13 -14.99
C GLY A 136 -5.38 8.17 -13.82
N VAL A 137 -6.63 8.11 -13.32
CA VAL A 137 -7.08 7.04 -12.42
C VAL A 137 -7.13 5.72 -13.20
N ASP A 138 -6.60 4.66 -12.61
CA ASP A 138 -6.53 3.35 -13.28
C ASP A 138 -7.84 2.55 -13.13
N VAL A 139 -8.46 2.63 -11.95
CA VAL A 139 -9.73 1.96 -11.64
C VAL A 139 -10.65 2.89 -10.86
N PHE A 140 -11.92 2.89 -11.21
CA PHE A 140 -12.97 3.63 -10.51
C PHE A 140 -14.02 2.66 -9.97
N LEU A 141 -14.14 2.60 -8.63
CA LEU A 141 -15.11 1.76 -7.91
C LEU A 141 -16.16 2.61 -7.20
N GLY A 142 -17.44 2.35 -7.49
CA GLY A 142 -18.54 2.95 -6.77
C GLY A 142 -18.87 2.22 -5.48
N LYS A 143 -19.11 2.96 -4.37
CA LYS A 143 -19.64 2.40 -3.12
C LYS A 143 -21.15 2.12 -3.28
N PRO A 144 -21.70 0.98 -2.83
CA PRO A 144 -21.00 -0.15 -2.23
C PRO A 144 -20.26 -1.02 -3.25
N PHE A 145 -19.10 -1.53 -2.89
CA PHE A 145 -18.32 -2.48 -3.67
C PHE A 145 -18.07 -3.76 -2.86
N SER A 146 -17.76 -4.87 -3.54
CA SER A 146 -17.40 -6.10 -2.85
C SER A 146 -15.92 -6.09 -2.44
N GLU A 147 -15.59 -6.74 -1.32
CA GLU A 147 -14.20 -6.92 -0.90
C GLU A 147 -13.38 -7.66 -1.98
N ASP A 148 -13.99 -8.65 -2.63
CA ASP A 148 -13.36 -9.43 -3.69
C ASP A 148 -13.00 -8.59 -4.92
N ASP A 149 -13.87 -7.66 -5.32
CA ASP A 149 -13.59 -6.74 -6.43
C ASP A 149 -12.41 -5.83 -6.10
N LEU A 150 -12.39 -5.25 -4.91
CA LEU A 150 -11.28 -4.42 -4.45
C LEU A 150 -9.98 -5.21 -4.43
N LEU A 151 -9.98 -6.39 -3.81
CA LEU A 151 -8.79 -7.23 -3.68
C LEU A 151 -8.28 -7.72 -5.03
N ARG A 152 -9.16 -8.01 -5.97
CA ARG A 152 -8.78 -8.39 -7.35
C ARG A 152 -7.98 -7.29 -8.03
N HIS A 153 -8.42 -6.04 -7.92
CA HIS A 153 -7.70 -4.89 -8.49
C HIS A 153 -6.38 -4.64 -7.76
N VAL A 154 -6.36 -4.69 -6.43
CA VAL A 154 -5.13 -4.54 -5.65
C VAL A 154 -4.12 -5.61 -6.01
N ARG A 155 -4.51 -6.88 -6.09
CA ARG A 155 -3.64 -7.99 -6.49
C ARG A 155 -3.07 -7.81 -7.89
N SER A 156 -3.89 -7.37 -8.83
CA SER A 156 -3.47 -7.12 -10.21
C SER A 156 -2.35 -6.10 -10.28
N PHE A 157 -2.47 -4.98 -9.57
CA PHE A 157 -1.43 -3.94 -9.56
C PHE A 157 -0.21 -4.32 -8.71
N ALA A 158 -0.42 -4.95 -7.57
CA ALA A 158 0.68 -5.40 -6.70
C ALA A 158 1.58 -6.44 -7.38
N SER A 159 1.00 -7.31 -8.23
CA SER A 159 1.75 -8.32 -8.98
C SER A 159 2.57 -7.74 -10.13
N GLN A 160 2.22 -6.57 -10.63
CA GLN A 160 2.96 -5.87 -11.70
C GLN A 160 4.17 -5.09 -11.18
N ARG A 161 4.42 -5.16 -9.89
CA ARG A 161 5.55 -4.48 -9.25
C ARG A 161 6.86 -4.93 -9.89
N ALA A 162 7.56 -4.03 -10.55
CA ALA A 162 8.96 -4.24 -10.91
C ALA A 162 9.79 -4.41 -9.62
N PRO A 163 10.74 -5.34 -9.57
CA PRO A 163 11.64 -5.46 -8.41
C PRO A 163 12.32 -4.11 -8.21
N ARG A 164 12.06 -3.46 -7.07
CA ARG A 164 12.77 -2.25 -6.70
C ARG A 164 14.24 -2.62 -6.54
N ALA A 165 15.09 -2.09 -7.44
CA ALA A 165 16.52 -2.16 -7.24
C ALA A 165 16.82 -1.53 -5.88
N MET A 166 17.45 -2.32 -4.99
CA MET A 166 18.01 -1.77 -3.76
C MET A 166 19.08 -0.78 -4.18
N THR A 167 18.75 0.50 -4.09
CA THR A 167 19.76 1.54 -4.22
C THR A 167 20.61 1.46 -2.95
N ASN A 168 21.84 1.03 -3.11
CA ASN A 168 22.87 1.11 -2.06
C ASN A 168 23.07 2.57 -1.65
#